data_37fd828d29291507bb6343484e37c95a
#
_entry.id   37fd828d29291507bb6343484e37c95a
#
_cell.length_a   1.000
_cell.length_b   1.000
_cell.length_c   1.000
_cell.angle_alpha   90.00
_cell.angle_beta   90.00
_cell.angle_gamma   90.00
#
_symmetry.space_group_name_H-M   'P 1'
#
loop_
_entity.id
_entity.type
_entity.pdbx_description
1 polymer ?
#
loop_
_entity_poly.entity_id
_entity_poly.type
_entity_poly.pdbx_seq_one_letter_code
_entity_poly.pdbx_strand_id
1 'polypeptide(L)'
;MIRAALLLALASAAHAAPPEAFWSALHQVETSGRTGAILGDGGKALGPLQIHRVYHADSRVPGDYARCADLAYSRRVAEAYLRRYAPRAWAAGDVETLARVHNGGPAGARKAATLGYAAKVKAAMGGAR
;
A
#
# COMPACT_ATOMS: atom_id res chain seq x y z
N MET A 1 33.95 37.36 -24.74
CA MET A 1 32.54 37.14 -24.36
C MET A 1 32.41 35.74 -23.78
N ILE A 2 32.29 35.65 -22.49
CA ILE A 2 32.14 34.38 -21.78
C ILE A 2 30.63 34.10 -21.71
N ARG A 3 30.16 33.10 -22.48
CA ARG A 3 28.79 32.58 -22.33
C ARG A 3 28.79 31.66 -21.11
N ALA A 4 28.23 32.12 -20.02
CA ALA A 4 27.92 31.27 -18.88
C ALA A 4 26.81 30.32 -19.32
N ALA A 5 27.13 29.06 -19.52
CA ALA A 5 26.14 28.01 -19.67
C ALA A 5 25.51 27.76 -18.28
N LEU A 6 24.27 28.22 -18.11
CA LEU A 6 23.46 27.88 -16.94
C LEU A 6 23.11 26.40 -17.05
N LEU A 7 23.85 25.54 -16.39
CA LEU A 7 23.49 24.15 -16.16
C LEU A 7 22.31 24.16 -15.20
N LEU A 8 21.09 24.07 -15.75
CA LEU A 8 19.91 23.71 -14.96
C LEU A 8 20.08 22.25 -14.55
N ALA A 9 20.56 22.03 -13.35
CA ALA A 9 20.44 20.70 -12.73
C ALA A 9 18.95 20.46 -12.48
N LEU A 10 18.31 19.71 -13.37
CA LEU A 10 17.01 19.09 -13.09
C LEU A 10 17.24 18.09 -11.95
N ALA A 11 17.01 18.56 -10.72
CA ALA A 11 16.83 17.65 -9.61
C ALA A 11 15.62 16.78 -9.97
N SER A 12 15.87 15.53 -10.37
CA SER A 12 14.86 14.51 -10.47
C SER A 12 14.24 14.42 -9.08
N ALA A 13 13.01 14.93 -8.91
CA ALA A 13 12.25 14.68 -7.71
C ALA A 13 12.09 13.16 -7.62
N ALA A 14 12.80 12.54 -6.69
CA ALA A 14 12.61 11.14 -6.39
C ALA A 14 11.13 10.96 -6.09
N HIS A 15 10.43 10.14 -6.89
CA HIS A 15 9.04 9.80 -6.61
C HIS A 15 8.99 9.18 -5.22
N ALA A 16 8.31 9.87 -4.28
CA ALA A 16 8.18 9.43 -2.91
C ALA A 16 7.16 8.29 -2.83
N ALA A 17 7.54 7.11 -3.35
CA ALA A 17 6.79 5.88 -3.09
C ALA A 17 6.67 5.68 -1.57
N PRO A 18 5.64 4.98 -1.08
CA PRO A 18 5.50 4.72 0.34
C PRO A 18 6.75 3.99 0.88
N PRO A 19 7.23 4.39 2.07
CA PRO A 19 8.45 3.80 2.64
C PRO A 19 8.24 2.35 3.08
N GLU A 20 9.32 1.60 3.29
CA GLU A 20 9.25 0.22 3.80
C GLU A 20 8.49 0.12 5.12
N ALA A 21 8.58 1.15 5.99
CA ALA A 21 7.82 1.20 7.25
C ALA A 21 6.31 1.13 7.02
N PHE A 22 5.79 1.64 5.92
CA PHE A 22 4.37 1.51 5.55
C PHE A 22 3.99 0.05 5.29
N TRP A 23 4.78 -0.68 4.54
CA TRP A 23 4.52 -2.10 4.24
C TRP A 23 4.60 -2.97 5.48
N SER A 24 5.60 -2.74 6.32
CA SER A 24 5.73 -3.43 7.60
C SER A 24 4.55 -3.12 8.51
N ALA A 25 4.07 -1.88 8.52
CA ALA A 25 2.90 -1.47 9.31
C ALA A 25 1.61 -2.13 8.81
N LEU A 26 1.37 -2.19 7.49
CA LEU A 26 0.22 -2.92 6.94
C LEU A 26 0.25 -4.38 7.38
N HIS A 27 1.38 -5.04 7.23
CA HIS A 27 1.55 -6.44 7.62
C HIS A 27 1.28 -6.63 9.11
N GLN A 28 1.79 -5.73 9.95
CA GLN A 28 1.56 -5.76 11.40
C GLN A 28 0.08 -5.55 11.75
N VAL A 29 -0.57 -4.58 11.14
CA VAL A 29 -1.98 -4.26 11.42
C VAL A 29 -2.91 -5.37 10.94
N GLU A 30 -2.64 -5.94 9.76
CA GLU A 30 -3.50 -6.97 9.17
C GLU A 30 -3.40 -8.33 9.85
N THR A 31 -2.20 -8.77 10.15
CA THR A 31 -1.97 -10.15 10.62
C THR A 31 -0.93 -10.28 11.71
N SER A 32 -0.53 -9.19 12.36
CA SER A 32 0.53 -9.19 13.38
C SER A 32 1.86 -9.76 12.88
N GLY A 33 2.18 -9.50 11.62
CA GLY A 33 3.41 -9.97 10.98
C GLY A 33 3.42 -11.44 10.61
N ARG A 34 2.27 -12.12 10.66
CA ARG A 34 2.16 -13.54 10.28
C ARG A 34 2.17 -13.71 8.76
N THR A 35 2.60 -14.88 8.31
CA THR A 35 2.67 -15.26 6.90
C THR A 35 1.84 -16.53 6.64
N GLY A 36 1.58 -16.80 5.35
CA GLY A 36 0.84 -17.97 4.94
C GLY A 36 -0.63 -17.69 4.62
N ALA A 37 -1.42 -18.74 4.49
CA ALA A 37 -2.81 -18.70 4.06
C ALA A 37 -3.76 -18.29 5.20
N ILE A 38 -3.53 -17.14 5.80
CA ILE A 38 -4.34 -16.62 6.89
C ILE A 38 -5.65 -16.10 6.31
N LEU A 39 -6.76 -16.65 6.79
CA LEU A 39 -8.11 -16.19 6.43
C LEU A 39 -8.62 -15.20 7.46
N GLY A 40 -9.21 -14.10 6.98
CA GLY A 40 -9.87 -13.09 7.80
C GLY A 40 -11.18 -12.62 7.18
N ASP A 41 -11.87 -11.72 7.85
CA ASP A 41 -13.15 -11.18 7.39
C ASP A 41 -14.15 -12.29 6.97
N GLY A 42 -14.36 -13.27 7.83
CA GLY A 42 -15.26 -14.38 7.55
C GLY A 42 -14.82 -15.27 6.38
N GLY A 43 -13.51 -15.34 6.10
CA GLY A 43 -12.93 -16.09 5.00
C GLY A 43 -12.83 -15.33 3.67
N LYS A 44 -13.21 -14.04 3.65
CA LYS A 44 -13.18 -13.21 2.45
C LYS A 44 -11.83 -12.56 2.18
N ALA A 45 -10.95 -12.49 3.18
CA ALA A 45 -9.61 -11.94 3.07
C ALA A 45 -8.56 -13.04 3.21
N LEU A 46 -7.47 -12.93 2.46
CA LEU A 46 -6.42 -13.95 2.42
C LEU A 46 -5.04 -13.35 2.60
N GLY A 47 -4.25 -14.03 3.44
CA GLY A 47 -2.80 -13.88 3.53
C GLY A 47 -2.32 -12.71 4.38
N PRO A 48 -1.01 -12.45 4.35
CA PRO A 48 -0.35 -11.48 5.22
C PRO A 48 -0.93 -10.08 5.17
N LEU A 49 -1.41 -9.64 4.02
CA LEU A 49 -2.00 -8.30 3.80
C LEU A 49 -3.53 -8.33 3.67
N GLN A 50 -4.16 -9.48 3.93
CA GLN A 50 -5.62 -9.63 3.92
C GLN A 50 -6.29 -9.14 2.64
N ILE A 51 -5.88 -9.71 1.52
CA ILE A 51 -6.35 -9.35 0.17
C ILE A 51 -7.70 -10.02 -0.09
N HIS A 52 -8.71 -9.25 -0.48
CA HIS A 52 -10.00 -9.75 -0.99
C HIS A 52 -9.88 -10.17 -2.46
N ARG A 53 -10.75 -11.08 -2.91
CA ARG A 53 -10.77 -11.54 -4.32
C ARG A 53 -10.94 -10.39 -5.32
N VAL A 54 -11.86 -9.46 -5.05
CA VAL A 54 -12.09 -8.31 -5.91
C VAL A 54 -10.87 -7.38 -5.96
N TYR A 55 -10.19 -7.21 -4.83
CA TYR A 55 -8.95 -6.44 -4.75
C TYR A 55 -7.86 -7.06 -5.63
N HIS A 56 -7.68 -8.37 -5.53
CA HIS A 56 -6.74 -9.11 -6.38
C HIS A 56 -7.08 -8.96 -7.87
N ALA A 57 -8.34 -9.15 -8.25
CA ALA A 57 -8.77 -9.01 -9.63
C ALA A 57 -8.53 -7.58 -10.16
N ASP A 58 -8.84 -6.57 -9.36
CA ASP A 58 -8.67 -5.16 -9.73
C ASP A 58 -7.20 -4.73 -9.80
N SER A 59 -6.32 -5.43 -9.11
CA SER A 59 -4.86 -5.18 -9.20
C SER A 59 -4.29 -5.52 -10.57
N ARG A 60 -4.93 -6.45 -11.29
CA ARG A 60 -4.49 -6.99 -12.59
C ARG A 60 -3.11 -7.65 -12.55
N VAL A 61 -2.61 -8.00 -11.38
CA VAL A 61 -1.37 -8.76 -11.25
C VAL A 61 -1.64 -10.20 -11.70
N PRO A 62 -0.84 -10.76 -12.63
CA PRO A 62 -1.00 -12.15 -13.06
C PRO A 62 -0.80 -13.14 -11.91
N GLY A 63 -1.54 -14.22 -11.94
CA GLY A 63 -1.45 -15.32 -10.99
C GLY A 63 -2.76 -15.57 -10.24
N ASP A 64 -2.83 -16.72 -9.58
CA ASP A 64 -4.01 -17.13 -8.85
C ASP A 64 -4.15 -16.35 -7.53
N TYR A 65 -5.39 -16.11 -7.13
CA TYR A 65 -5.70 -15.45 -5.86
C TYR A 65 -5.06 -16.16 -4.65
N ALA A 66 -4.96 -17.50 -4.69
CA ALA A 66 -4.33 -18.28 -3.63
C ALA A 66 -2.88 -17.84 -3.33
N ARG A 67 -2.18 -17.25 -4.30
CA ARG A 67 -0.82 -16.71 -4.12
C ARG A 67 -0.76 -15.51 -3.17
N CYS A 68 -1.89 -14.90 -2.84
CA CYS A 68 -1.94 -13.86 -1.80
C CYS A 68 -1.57 -14.38 -0.41
N ALA A 69 -1.45 -15.69 -0.22
CA ALA A 69 -0.85 -16.28 0.97
C ALA A 69 0.65 -15.97 1.13
N ASP A 70 1.33 -15.66 0.02
CA ASP A 70 2.72 -15.25 0.01
C ASP A 70 2.85 -13.73 0.20
N LEU A 71 3.74 -13.30 1.11
CA LEU A 71 3.92 -11.89 1.44
C LEU A 71 4.41 -11.08 0.23
N ALA A 72 5.41 -11.58 -0.48
CA ALA A 72 5.97 -10.87 -1.63
C ALA A 72 4.93 -10.69 -2.74
N TYR A 73 4.15 -11.73 -3.03
CA TYR A 73 3.09 -11.66 -4.01
C TYR A 73 1.95 -10.72 -3.58
N SER A 74 1.47 -10.83 -2.34
CA SER A 74 0.41 -9.95 -1.85
C SER A 74 0.84 -8.47 -1.82
N ARG A 75 2.11 -8.20 -1.54
CA ARG A 75 2.68 -6.86 -1.67
C ARG A 75 2.63 -6.35 -3.11
N ARG A 76 3.01 -7.15 -4.09
CA ARG A 76 2.90 -6.78 -5.51
C ARG A 76 1.46 -6.46 -5.91
N VAL A 77 0.50 -7.25 -5.42
CA VAL A 77 -0.92 -7.01 -5.62
C VAL A 77 -1.35 -5.67 -5.01
N ALA A 78 -0.96 -5.41 -3.77
CA ALA A 78 -1.30 -4.17 -3.08
C ALA A 78 -0.64 -2.94 -3.74
N GLU A 79 0.61 -3.04 -4.16
CA GLU A 79 1.29 -1.98 -4.90
C GLU A 79 0.54 -1.63 -6.20
N ALA A 80 0.21 -2.62 -7.00
CA ALA A 80 -0.51 -2.41 -8.27
C ALA A 80 -1.90 -1.79 -8.05
N TYR A 81 -2.62 -2.27 -7.02
CA TYR A 81 -3.92 -1.75 -6.65
C TYR A 81 -3.86 -0.29 -6.19
N LEU A 82 -2.94 0.05 -5.30
CA LEU A 82 -2.80 1.40 -4.76
C LEU A 82 -2.32 2.40 -5.81
N ARG A 83 -1.42 1.98 -6.69
CA ARG A 83 -0.99 2.82 -7.82
C ARG A 83 -2.13 3.11 -8.78
N ARG A 84 -3.03 2.16 -8.98
CA ARG A 84 -4.20 2.32 -9.86
C ARG A 84 -5.24 3.25 -9.25
N TYR A 85 -5.61 3.07 -7.99
CA TYR A 85 -6.73 3.76 -7.36
C TYR A 85 -6.34 4.98 -6.54
N ALA A 86 -5.08 5.15 -6.21
CA ALA A 86 -4.56 6.29 -5.46
C ALA A 86 -3.23 6.80 -6.03
N PRO A 87 -3.15 7.12 -7.34
CA PRO A 87 -1.88 7.45 -7.99
C PRO A 87 -1.22 8.70 -7.41
N ARG A 88 -1.99 9.70 -7.00
CA ARG A 88 -1.46 10.93 -6.39
C ARG A 88 -0.90 10.66 -4.99
N ALA A 89 -1.61 9.89 -4.18
CA ALA A 89 -1.16 9.48 -2.87
C ALA A 89 0.10 8.62 -2.96
N TRP A 90 0.14 7.71 -3.93
CA TRP A 90 1.33 6.91 -4.21
C TRP A 90 2.55 7.78 -4.51
N ALA A 91 2.41 8.71 -5.46
CA ALA A 91 3.50 9.59 -5.87
C ALA A 91 3.98 10.52 -4.74
N ALA A 92 3.07 10.94 -3.85
CA ALA A 92 3.38 11.80 -2.71
C ALA A 92 3.86 11.05 -1.46
N GLY A 93 3.79 9.70 -1.45
CA GLY A 93 4.05 8.91 -0.24
C GLY A 93 3.03 9.20 0.88
N ASP A 94 1.79 9.53 0.51
CA ASP A 94 0.69 9.83 1.44
C ASP A 94 0.14 8.53 2.05
N VAL A 95 0.77 8.08 3.11
CA VAL A 95 0.48 6.80 3.78
C VAL A 95 -0.93 6.74 4.37
N GLU A 96 -1.48 7.86 4.83
CA GLU A 96 -2.85 7.90 5.34
C GLU A 96 -3.87 7.56 4.26
N THR A 97 -3.80 8.22 3.12
CA THR A 97 -4.68 7.94 1.98
C THR A 97 -4.48 6.52 1.46
N LEU A 98 -3.24 6.06 1.33
CA LEU A 98 -2.94 4.70 0.88
C LEU A 98 -3.50 3.64 1.82
N ALA A 99 -3.36 3.82 3.13
CA ALA A 99 -3.94 2.91 4.12
C ALA A 99 -5.48 2.87 4.03
N ARG A 100 -6.11 4.04 3.85
CA ARG A 100 -7.57 4.14 3.72
C ARG A 100 -8.09 3.47 2.45
N VAL A 101 -7.39 3.59 1.33
CA VAL A 101 -7.74 2.92 0.07
C VAL A 101 -7.50 1.40 0.17
N HIS A 102 -6.43 0.98 0.81
CA HIS A 102 -6.19 -0.45 1.07
C HIS A 102 -7.33 -1.09 1.88
N ASN A 103 -7.79 -0.42 2.92
CA ASN A 103 -8.85 -0.90 3.81
C ASN A 103 -10.26 -0.75 3.22
N GLY A 104 -10.54 0.36 2.54
CA GLY A 104 -11.90 0.73 2.16
C GLY A 104 -12.20 0.70 0.65
N GLY A 105 -11.24 0.29 -0.18
CA GLY A 105 -11.42 0.27 -1.63
C GLY A 105 -11.15 1.61 -2.31
N PRO A 106 -11.51 1.75 -3.61
CA PRO A 106 -11.21 2.95 -4.40
C PRO A 106 -11.72 4.26 -3.78
N ALA A 107 -12.84 4.21 -3.07
CA ALA A 107 -13.41 5.35 -2.36
C ALA A 107 -13.00 5.41 -0.88
N GLY A 108 -12.08 4.57 -0.44
CA GLY A 108 -11.69 4.42 0.97
C GLY A 108 -11.26 5.71 1.65
N ALA A 109 -10.57 6.58 0.93
CA ALA A 109 -10.13 7.87 1.47
C ALA A 109 -11.27 8.85 1.81
N ARG A 110 -12.50 8.55 1.38
CA ARG A 110 -13.71 9.35 1.67
C ARG A 110 -14.63 8.70 2.72
N LYS A 111 -14.28 7.52 3.21
CA LYS A 111 -15.10 6.76 4.16
C LYS A 111 -14.62 7.02 5.59
N ALA A 112 -15.51 7.50 6.45
CA ALA A 112 -15.21 7.70 7.87
C ALA A 112 -14.74 6.40 8.54
N ALA A 113 -15.28 5.25 8.12
CA ALA A 113 -14.92 3.94 8.63
C ALA A 113 -13.45 3.56 8.49
N THR A 114 -12.71 4.18 7.54
CA THR A 114 -11.28 3.89 7.31
C THR A 114 -10.33 4.73 8.14
N LEU A 115 -10.81 5.75 8.85
CA LEU A 115 -9.98 6.65 9.66
C LEU A 115 -9.24 5.91 10.79
N GLY A 116 -9.95 5.03 11.50
CA GLY A 116 -9.36 4.24 12.57
C GLY A 116 -8.28 3.28 12.08
N TYR A 117 -8.51 2.66 10.93
CA TYR A 117 -7.50 1.80 10.29
C TYR A 117 -6.23 2.58 9.94
N ALA A 118 -6.37 3.73 9.29
CA ALA A 118 -5.23 4.58 8.93
C ALA A 118 -4.45 5.04 10.17
N ALA A 119 -5.13 5.37 11.27
CA ALA A 119 -4.49 5.71 12.53
C ALA A 119 -3.65 4.55 13.09
N LYS A 120 -4.15 3.31 13.02
CA LYS A 120 -3.40 2.10 13.42
C LYS A 120 -2.14 1.91 12.57
N VAL A 121 -2.25 2.08 11.24
CA VAL A 121 -1.10 1.97 10.34
C VAL A 121 -0.05 3.02 10.67
N LYS A 122 -0.44 4.28 10.85
CA LYS A 122 0.49 5.36 11.22
C LYS A 122 1.17 5.09 12.56
N ALA A 123 0.42 4.62 13.56
CA ALA A 123 0.98 4.24 14.86
C ALA A 123 1.99 3.09 14.74
N ALA A 124 1.70 2.08 13.93
CA ALA A 124 2.61 0.96 13.67
C ALA A 124 3.89 1.41 12.97
N MET A 125 3.81 2.41 12.09
CA MET A 125 5.00 3.01 11.43
C MET A 125 5.89 3.72 12.45
N GLY A 126 5.32 4.44 13.40
CA GLY A 126 6.06 5.14 14.45
C GLY A 126 6.63 4.21 15.53
N GLY A 127 6.04 3.03 15.72
CA GLY A 127 6.48 2.02 16.68
C GLY A 127 7.61 1.11 16.21
N ALA A 128 7.99 1.18 14.94
CA ALA A 128 9.11 0.42 14.37
C ALA A 128 10.45 1.05 14.78
N ARG A 129 10.92 0.75 15.98
CA ARG A 129 12.27 1.06 16.46
C ARG A 129 13.15 -0.15 16.37
#